data_eac347f5ea3cfec0d65c56ace0e3c22d
#
_entry.id   eac347f5ea3cfec0d65c56ace0e3c22d
#
_cell.length_a   1.000
_cell.length_b   1.000
_cell.length_c   1.000
_cell.angle_alpha   90.00
_cell.angle_beta   90.00
_cell.angle_gamma   90.00
#
_symmetry.space_group_name_H-M   'P 1'
#
loop_
_entity.id
_entity.type
_entity.pdbx_description
1 polymer ?
#
loop_
_entity_poly.entity_id
_entity_poly.type
_entity_poly.pdbx_seq_one_letter_code
_entity_poly.pdbx_strand_id
1 'polypeptide(L)'
;GRSVSWGKLIVSCDVRLDNCVVNPASLEIRQQIAFVSQDDSLHIASTPRESLRFSAKLRLSKETTDDELDRLTTQMLKELGLCDCADTIVGGALLKGISGGERKRTSVGVELVTKPSMVFLDEPTSGAYTILWLC
;
A
#
# COMPACT_ATOMS: atom_id res chain seq x y z
N GLY A 1 -21.41 -17.11 1.25
CA GLY A 1 -21.37 -16.05 2.24
C GLY A 1 -20.58 -16.45 3.48
N ARG A 2 -19.93 -15.50 4.12
CA ARG A 2 -19.20 -15.72 5.38
C ARG A 2 -20.06 -15.24 6.54
N SER A 3 -20.34 -16.10 7.52
CA SER A 3 -21.02 -15.71 8.74
C SER A 3 -20.01 -15.50 9.88
N VAL A 4 -20.13 -14.40 10.58
CA VAL A 4 -19.38 -14.12 11.81
C VAL A 4 -20.37 -14.08 12.97
N SER A 5 -20.11 -14.86 14.01
CA SER A 5 -20.96 -14.89 15.20
C SER A 5 -20.29 -14.09 16.32
N TRP A 6 -20.99 -13.06 16.82
CA TRP A 6 -20.62 -12.30 18.01
C TRP A 6 -21.74 -12.46 19.04
N GLY A 7 -21.56 -13.37 19.98
CA GLY A 7 -22.61 -13.69 20.94
C GLY A 7 -23.87 -14.24 20.26
N LYS A 8 -25.00 -13.54 20.39
CA LYS A 8 -26.29 -13.93 19.76
C LYS A 8 -26.50 -13.33 18.35
N LEU A 9 -25.60 -12.47 17.89
CA LEU A 9 -25.74 -11.82 16.58
C LEU A 9 -24.99 -12.63 15.53
N ILE A 10 -25.71 -13.12 14.53
CA ILE A 10 -25.15 -13.75 13.34
C ILE A 10 -25.25 -12.75 12.20
N VAL A 11 -24.12 -12.31 11.69
CA VAL A 11 -24.04 -11.43 10.51
C VAL A 11 -23.59 -12.27 9.32
N SER A 12 -24.40 -12.33 8.28
CA SER A 12 -24.00 -12.91 7.00
C SER A 12 -23.99 -11.81 5.94
N CYS A 13 -22.92 -11.74 5.16
CA CYS A 13 -22.82 -10.85 4.03
C CYS A 13 -22.20 -11.57 2.83
N ASP A 14 -22.66 -11.20 1.64
CA ASP A 14 -22.04 -11.60 0.39
C ASP A 14 -21.23 -10.44 -0.15
N VAL A 15 -19.95 -10.67 -0.39
CA VAL A 15 -19.07 -9.70 -1.08
C VAL A 15 -19.12 -10.02 -2.56
N ARG A 16 -19.38 -8.99 -3.38
CA ARG A 16 -19.42 -9.12 -4.83
C ARG A 16 -18.36 -8.22 -5.46
N LEU A 17 -17.64 -8.77 -6.41
CA LEU A 17 -16.72 -8.05 -7.29
C LEU A 17 -17.19 -8.32 -8.72
N ASP A 18 -17.40 -7.27 -9.51
CA ASP A 18 -17.92 -7.37 -10.89
C ASP A 18 -19.18 -8.25 -11.00
N ASN A 19 -20.13 -8.06 -10.09
CA ASN A 19 -21.38 -8.85 -9.95
C ASN A 19 -21.20 -10.34 -9.57
N CYS A 20 -19.99 -10.83 -9.43
CA CYS A 20 -19.71 -12.19 -8.98
C CYS A 20 -19.56 -12.25 -7.46
N VAL A 21 -20.20 -13.21 -6.80
CA VAL A 21 -19.99 -13.46 -5.37
C VAL A 21 -18.58 -14.01 -5.18
N VAL A 22 -17.77 -13.32 -4.39
CA VAL A 22 -16.37 -13.68 -4.14
C VAL A 22 -16.13 -14.00 -2.68
N ASN A 23 -15.18 -14.88 -2.41
CA ASN A 23 -14.71 -15.11 -1.06
C ASN A 23 -13.58 -14.09 -0.74
N PRO A 24 -13.82 -13.07 0.12
CA PRO A 24 -12.83 -12.04 0.40
C PRO A 24 -11.57 -12.58 1.10
N ALA A 25 -11.61 -13.82 1.58
CA ALA A 25 -10.46 -14.49 2.19
C ALA A 25 -9.61 -15.28 1.20
N SER A 26 -10.06 -15.44 -0.06
CA SER A 26 -9.26 -16.12 -1.08
C SER A 26 -7.99 -15.32 -1.39
N LEU A 27 -6.90 -16.04 -1.71
CA LEU A 27 -5.62 -15.40 -2.02
C LEU A 27 -5.73 -14.49 -3.26
N GLU A 28 -6.46 -14.93 -4.27
CA GLU A 28 -6.70 -14.19 -5.52
C GLU A 28 -7.34 -12.82 -5.27
N ILE A 29 -8.36 -12.75 -4.42
CA ILE A 29 -9.05 -11.50 -4.08
C ILE A 29 -8.16 -10.62 -3.19
N ARG A 30 -7.45 -11.22 -2.23
CA ARG A 30 -6.55 -10.47 -1.33
C ARG A 30 -5.39 -9.82 -2.07
N GLN A 31 -4.89 -10.41 -3.15
CA GLN A 31 -3.84 -9.83 -3.99
C GLN A 31 -4.33 -8.63 -4.83
N GLN A 32 -5.64 -8.54 -5.07
CA GLN A 32 -6.25 -7.44 -5.82
C GLN A 32 -6.67 -6.26 -4.93
N ILE A 33 -6.55 -6.40 -3.62
CA ILE A 33 -6.98 -5.38 -2.65
C ILE A 33 -5.77 -4.90 -1.86
N ALA A 34 -5.59 -3.59 -1.82
CA ALA A 34 -4.65 -2.94 -0.91
C ALA A 34 -5.41 -2.20 0.20
N PHE A 35 -4.84 -2.17 1.38
CA PHE A 35 -5.34 -1.42 2.53
C PHE A 35 -4.23 -0.54 3.10
N VAL A 36 -4.46 0.75 3.07
CA VAL A 36 -3.54 1.75 3.63
C VAL A 36 -4.12 2.22 4.96
N SER A 37 -3.48 1.82 6.05
CA SER A 37 -3.88 2.22 7.40
C SER A 37 -3.55 3.70 7.68
N GLN A 38 -4.20 4.26 8.69
CA GLN A 38 -3.92 5.62 9.18
C GLN A 38 -2.47 5.73 9.67
N ASP A 39 -2.02 4.77 10.46
CA ASP A 39 -0.63 4.69 10.93
C ASP A 39 0.25 4.02 9.86
N ASP A 40 1.35 4.67 9.53
CA ASP A 40 2.34 4.07 8.64
C ASP A 40 3.20 3.04 9.39
N SER A 41 3.39 1.86 8.78
CA SER A 41 4.25 0.79 9.30
C SER A 41 5.64 0.82 8.67
N LEU A 42 6.09 1.99 8.21
CA LEU A 42 7.39 2.15 7.59
C LEU A 42 8.52 2.02 8.61
N HIS A 43 9.61 1.37 8.21
CA HIS A 43 10.78 1.26 9.05
C HIS A 43 11.53 2.59 9.11
N ILE A 44 11.77 3.12 10.32
CA ILE A 44 12.32 4.46 10.54
C ILE A 44 13.73 4.67 9.95
N ALA A 45 14.53 3.62 9.84
CA ALA A 45 15.89 3.69 9.30
C ALA A 45 15.95 3.39 7.79
N SER A 46 14.84 3.00 7.16
CA SER A 46 14.80 2.78 5.71
C SER A 46 14.50 4.08 4.96
N THR A 47 14.81 4.09 3.67
CA THR A 47 14.45 5.18 2.76
C THR A 47 13.16 4.85 1.99
N PRO A 48 12.48 5.83 1.37
CA PRO A 48 11.36 5.57 0.46
C PRO A 48 11.71 4.56 -0.64
N ARG A 49 12.88 4.70 -1.26
CA ARG A 49 13.38 3.78 -2.29
C ARG A 49 13.48 2.35 -1.77
N GLU A 50 14.13 2.17 -0.63
CA GLU A 50 14.28 0.85 -0.02
C GLU A 50 12.95 0.24 0.37
N SER A 51 12.03 1.01 0.94
CA SER A 51 10.71 0.55 1.35
C SER A 51 9.88 0.08 0.15
N LEU A 52 9.84 0.84 -0.94
CA LEU A 52 9.15 0.47 -2.17
C LEU A 52 9.78 -0.76 -2.83
N ARG A 53 11.10 -0.78 -2.97
CA ARG A 53 11.83 -1.90 -3.56
C ARG A 53 11.66 -3.19 -2.77
N PHE A 54 11.69 -3.10 -1.45
CA PHE A 54 11.49 -4.23 -0.56
C PHE A 54 10.08 -4.81 -0.69
N SER A 55 9.06 -3.95 -0.68
CA SER A 55 7.67 -4.37 -0.88
C SER A 55 7.48 -5.02 -2.24
N ALA A 56 8.03 -4.43 -3.31
CA ALA A 56 8.02 -5.01 -4.65
C ALA A 56 8.64 -6.41 -4.68
N LYS A 57 9.80 -6.56 -4.09
CA LYS A 57 10.54 -7.84 -4.07
C LYS A 57 9.80 -8.95 -3.32
N LEU A 58 9.02 -8.60 -2.29
CA LEU A 58 8.25 -9.58 -1.51
C LEU A 58 6.93 -9.97 -2.17
N ARG A 59 6.29 -9.05 -2.89
CA ARG A 59 4.92 -9.22 -3.36
C ARG A 59 4.82 -9.57 -4.85
N LEU A 60 5.82 -9.23 -5.65
CA LEU A 60 5.86 -9.57 -7.07
C LEU A 60 6.39 -11.00 -7.30
N SER A 61 6.27 -11.48 -8.54
CA SER A 61 6.77 -12.81 -8.91
C SER A 61 8.26 -12.95 -8.62
N LYS A 62 8.68 -14.14 -8.22
CA LYS A 62 10.10 -14.47 -8.03
C LYS A 62 10.92 -14.37 -9.32
N GLU A 63 10.26 -14.36 -10.47
CA GLU A 63 10.90 -14.22 -11.79
C GLU A 63 11.23 -12.76 -12.12
N THR A 64 10.71 -11.78 -11.33
CA THR A 64 11.01 -10.37 -11.51
C THR A 64 12.49 -10.10 -11.25
N THR A 65 13.18 -9.58 -12.24
CA THR A 65 14.61 -9.28 -12.15
C THR A 65 14.88 -8.05 -11.26
N ASP A 66 16.09 -7.94 -10.73
CA ASP A 66 16.47 -6.76 -9.93
C ASP A 66 16.40 -5.47 -10.77
N ASP A 67 16.72 -5.52 -12.08
CA ASP A 67 16.59 -4.36 -12.99
C ASP A 67 15.11 -3.92 -13.15
N GLU A 68 14.19 -4.86 -13.23
CA GLU A 68 12.75 -4.57 -13.29
C GLU A 68 12.24 -3.96 -11.98
N LEU A 69 12.71 -4.47 -10.84
CA LEU A 69 12.40 -3.91 -9.53
C LEU A 69 12.89 -2.46 -9.40
N ASP A 70 14.09 -2.18 -9.88
CA ASP A 70 14.68 -0.84 -9.82
C ASP A 70 13.95 0.15 -10.75
N ARG A 71 13.55 -0.31 -11.95
CA ARG A 71 12.71 0.49 -12.87
C ARG A 71 11.35 0.80 -12.26
N LEU A 72 10.66 -0.22 -11.73
CA LEU A 72 9.36 -0.05 -11.08
C LEU A 72 9.46 0.91 -9.89
N THR A 73 10.46 0.72 -9.03
CA THR A 73 10.70 1.59 -7.87
C THR A 73 10.93 3.04 -8.30
N THR A 74 11.75 3.25 -9.32
CA THR A 74 12.05 4.60 -9.84
C THR A 74 10.81 5.26 -10.44
N GLN A 75 10.00 4.50 -11.17
CA GLN A 75 8.74 4.99 -11.71
C GLN A 75 7.79 5.41 -10.59
N MET A 76 7.61 4.57 -9.57
CA MET A 76 6.73 4.87 -8.44
C MET A 76 7.19 6.09 -7.64
N LEU A 77 8.50 6.26 -7.44
CA LEU A 77 9.05 7.46 -6.79
C LEU A 77 8.68 8.74 -7.55
N LYS A 78 8.70 8.70 -8.89
CA LYS A 78 8.28 9.84 -9.73
C LYS A 78 6.78 10.11 -9.62
N GLU A 79 5.95 9.07 -9.73
CA GLU A 79 4.48 9.18 -9.67
C GLU A 79 4.00 9.71 -8.31
N LEU A 80 4.69 9.34 -7.22
CA LEU A 80 4.38 9.78 -5.86
C LEU A 80 5.03 11.11 -5.48
N GLY A 81 5.84 11.72 -6.35
CA GLY A 81 6.57 12.95 -6.05
C GLY A 81 7.55 12.79 -4.90
N LEU A 82 8.29 11.67 -4.88
CA LEU A 82 9.26 11.31 -3.83
C LEU A 82 10.71 11.32 -4.33
N CYS A 83 10.96 11.84 -5.54
CA CYS A 83 12.31 11.81 -6.12
C CYS A 83 13.34 12.54 -5.25
N ASP A 84 12.98 13.71 -4.69
CA ASP A 84 13.89 14.54 -3.91
C ASP A 84 14.26 13.94 -2.55
N CYS A 85 13.40 13.09 -2.00
CA CYS A 85 13.60 12.43 -0.72
C CYS A 85 13.82 10.92 -0.82
N ALA A 86 14.00 10.39 -2.05
CA ALA A 86 14.05 8.96 -2.32
C ALA A 86 15.07 8.20 -1.45
N ASP A 87 16.19 8.85 -1.17
CA ASP A 87 17.32 8.28 -0.43
C ASP A 87 17.51 8.93 0.97
N THR A 88 16.52 9.71 1.43
CA THR A 88 16.45 10.25 2.78
C THR A 88 15.73 9.24 3.68
N ILE A 89 16.21 9.01 4.89
CA ILE A 89 15.57 8.09 5.84
C ILE A 89 14.14 8.54 6.18
N VAL A 90 13.27 7.56 6.40
CA VAL A 90 11.89 7.81 6.82
C VAL A 90 11.85 8.60 8.14
N GLY A 91 12.72 8.25 9.09
CA GLY A 91 12.82 8.93 10.36
C GLY A 91 11.68 8.61 11.32
N GLY A 92 11.67 9.25 12.46
CA GLY A 92 10.69 9.05 13.53
C GLY A 92 10.71 10.17 14.55
N ALA A 93 10.10 9.96 15.71
CA ALA A 93 9.98 10.99 16.74
C ALA A 93 11.32 11.55 17.23
N LEU A 94 12.36 10.72 17.25
CA LEU A 94 13.70 11.08 17.72
C LEU A 94 14.73 11.22 16.59
N LEU A 95 14.36 10.88 15.36
CA LEU A 95 15.26 10.86 14.22
C LEU A 95 14.63 11.66 13.08
N LYS A 96 15.24 12.79 12.75
CA LYS A 96 14.76 13.63 11.66
C LYS A 96 14.87 12.87 10.34
N GLY A 97 13.78 12.82 9.60
CA GLY A 97 13.67 12.15 8.31
C GLY A 97 12.80 12.94 7.35
N ILE A 98 12.12 12.23 6.46
CA ILE A 98 11.17 12.81 5.50
C ILE A 98 9.98 13.46 6.20
N SER A 99 9.27 14.34 5.50
CA SER A 99 8.06 14.99 6.00
C SER A 99 6.90 13.99 6.20
N GLY A 100 5.90 14.36 7.00
CA GLY A 100 4.71 13.52 7.21
C GLY A 100 3.96 13.22 5.90
N GLY A 101 3.88 14.19 4.98
CA GLY A 101 3.29 13.99 3.66
C GLY A 101 4.08 13.01 2.78
N GLU A 102 5.40 13.10 2.77
CA GLU A 102 6.28 12.16 2.06
C GLU A 102 6.19 10.76 2.65
N ARG A 103 6.14 10.67 3.97
CA ARG A 103 5.96 9.40 4.70
C ARG A 103 4.64 8.72 4.29
N LYS A 104 3.54 9.48 4.29
CA LYS A 104 2.23 8.92 3.88
C LYS A 104 2.24 8.49 2.42
N ARG A 105 2.81 9.30 1.50
CA ARG A 105 2.95 8.91 0.09
C ARG A 105 3.80 7.64 -0.07
N THR A 106 4.85 7.49 0.72
CA THR A 106 5.66 6.26 0.75
C THR A 106 4.84 5.07 1.21
N SER A 107 4.05 5.22 2.29
CA SER A 107 3.17 4.16 2.80
C SER A 107 2.13 3.74 1.75
N VAL A 108 1.49 4.71 1.08
CA VAL A 108 0.59 4.43 -0.05
C VAL A 108 1.32 3.68 -1.17
N GLY A 109 2.51 4.11 -1.54
CA GLY A 109 3.31 3.48 -2.58
C GLY A 109 3.68 2.03 -2.29
N VAL A 110 4.00 1.71 -1.05
CA VAL A 110 4.27 0.34 -0.59
C VAL A 110 3.09 -0.59 -0.86
N GLU A 111 1.87 -0.09 -0.73
CA GLU A 111 0.66 -0.87 -1.02
C GLU A 111 0.31 -0.90 -2.52
N LEU A 112 0.60 0.17 -3.26
CA LEU A 112 0.31 0.27 -4.69
C LEU A 112 1.29 -0.49 -5.60
N VAL A 113 2.42 -0.93 -5.07
CA VAL A 113 3.49 -1.58 -5.86
C VAL A 113 3.02 -2.82 -6.63
N THR A 114 2.01 -3.52 -6.12
CA THR A 114 1.39 -4.69 -6.77
C THR A 114 0.30 -4.33 -7.78
N LYS A 115 0.04 -3.05 -8.01
CA LYS A 115 -1.04 -2.56 -8.87
C LYS A 115 -2.40 -3.18 -8.51
N PRO A 116 -2.86 -3.03 -7.28
CA PRO A 116 -4.12 -3.61 -6.83
C PRO A 116 -5.30 -3.01 -7.62
N SER A 117 -6.33 -3.80 -7.86
CA SER A 117 -7.56 -3.35 -8.52
C SER A 117 -8.42 -2.46 -7.62
N MET A 118 -8.24 -2.56 -6.29
CA MET A 118 -9.00 -1.81 -5.30
C MET A 118 -8.11 -1.39 -4.14
N VAL A 119 -8.24 -0.14 -3.71
CA VAL A 119 -7.48 0.43 -2.59
C VAL A 119 -8.44 0.98 -1.55
N PHE A 120 -8.29 0.55 -0.31
CA PHE A 120 -8.97 1.11 0.84
C PHE A 120 -8.01 2.01 1.60
N LEU A 121 -8.45 3.23 1.88
CA LEU A 121 -7.70 4.21 2.65
C LEU A 121 -8.45 4.47 3.95
N ASP A 122 -7.78 4.32 5.09
CA ASP A 122 -8.35 4.65 6.38
C ASP A 122 -8.05 6.13 6.68
N GLU A 123 -9.10 6.95 6.82
CA GLU A 123 -9.05 8.40 7.06
C GLU A 123 -8.07 9.19 6.15
N PRO A 124 -8.31 9.24 4.82
CA PRO A 124 -7.40 9.91 3.89
C PRO A 124 -7.33 11.44 4.09
N THR A 125 -8.22 12.03 4.91
CA THR A 125 -8.44 13.47 5.02
C THR A 125 -7.67 14.19 6.12
N SER A 126 -6.95 13.51 6.98
CA SER A 126 -6.16 14.12 8.08
C SER A 126 -4.88 14.83 7.62
N GLY A 127 -4.77 15.18 6.36
CA GLY A 127 -3.70 16.00 5.77
C GLY A 127 -3.77 15.96 4.25
N ALA A 128 -4.03 17.11 3.65
CA ALA A 128 -3.99 17.46 2.22
C ALA A 128 -3.67 16.30 1.25
N TYR A 129 -4.64 15.48 0.89
CA TYR A 129 -4.46 14.43 -0.11
C TYR A 129 -5.31 14.67 -1.33
N THR A 130 -4.63 14.96 -2.41
CA THR A 130 -5.16 14.75 -3.75
C THR A 130 -5.24 13.25 -3.97
N ILE A 131 -6.44 12.73 -4.15
CA ILE A 131 -6.67 11.34 -4.57
C ILE A 131 -6.05 11.20 -5.95
N LEU A 132 -4.93 10.50 -6.05
CA LEU A 132 -4.38 10.05 -7.33
C LEU A 132 -5.31 8.96 -7.86
N TRP A 133 -6.20 9.33 -8.78
CA TRP A 133 -6.87 8.38 -9.64
C TRP A 133 -5.82 7.81 -10.58
N LEU A 134 -5.41 6.58 -10.35
CA LEU A 134 -4.68 5.79 -11.33
C LEU A 134 -5.73 5.28 -12.35
N CYS A 135 -5.84 5.96 -13.49
CA CYS A 135 -6.49 5.41 -14.68
C CYS A 135 -5.54 4.45 -15.38
#